data_4b45d9dd03e72744b8105d8b39d87650
#
_entry.id   4b45d9dd03e72744b8105d8b39d87650
#
_cell.length_a   1.000
_cell.length_b   1.000
_cell.length_c   1.000
_cell.angle_alpha   90.00
_cell.angle_beta   90.00
_cell.angle_gamma   90.00
#
_symmetry.space_group_name_H-M   'P 1'
#
loop_
_entity.id
_entity.type
_entity.pdbx_description
1 polymer ?
#
loop_
_entity_poly.entity_id
_entity_poly.type
_entity_poly.pdbx_seq_one_letter_code
_entity_poly.pdbx_strand_id
1 'polypeptide(L)'
;YVFSESFAAIAMAEYAKASGDMTYAQKALDLFKDIRKFVATPGYMEPKYLPALQAKGHSLVMILINTASRIRNVISDPVLDEQINESIASLKDFMKPEFEALLEMVGPNGEFIDTINGRLINPGHCIETAWFLLEEAKHRGWDKELTAQALQILDWSWEWGWDKQYGGIINFRDCRNLPPQDYSQDMKFWWPQTEAIIATLYAYEATGDDKYLIWHKQISEWTYAHFPDSECGEWYGYLHRDGTVAQPAKGNIFKGPFHIPRMMIKSYDLCKELTK
;
A
#
# COMPACT_ATOMS: atom_id res chain seq x y z
N TYR A 1 -11.24 5.89 -13.23
CA TYR A 1 -10.62 5.32 -12.03
C TYR A 1 -11.43 5.70 -10.80
N VAL A 2 -11.49 4.83 -9.80
CA VAL A 2 -12.25 5.03 -8.54
C VAL A 2 -11.35 5.44 -7.36
N PHE A 3 -10.14 5.92 -7.61
CA PHE A 3 -9.21 6.26 -6.52
C PHE A 3 -9.65 7.51 -5.75
N SER A 4 -10.10 8.57 -6.44
CA SER A 4 -10.58 9.78 -5.79
C SER A 4 -11.80 9.50 -4.92
N GLU A 5 -12.72 8.69 -5.41
CA GLU A 5 -13.90 8.24 -4.69
C GLU A 5 -13.53 7.38 -3.49
N SER A 6 -12.55 6.48 -3.64
CA SER A 6 -12.05 5.65 -2.53
C SER A 6 -11.42 6.51 -1.43
N PHE A 7 -10.59 7.49 -1.77
CA PHE A 7 -10.02 8.42 -0.79
C PHE A 7 -11.10 9.30 -0.13
N ALA A 8 -12.13 9.73 -0.88
CA ALA A 8 -13.25 10.45 -0.30
C ALA A 8 -14.05 9.59 0.70
N ALA A 9 -14.29 8.32 0.36
CA ALA A 9 -14.95 7.38 1.25
C ALA A 9 -14.13 7.11 2.53
N ILE A 10 -12.82 6.93 2.40
CA ILE A 10 -11.89 6.80 3.55
C ILE A 10 -11.96 8.06 4.43
N ALA A 11 -11.87 9.24 3.84
CA ALA A 11 -11.92 10.50 4.59
C ALA A 11 -13.25 10.67 5.35
N MET A 12 -14.38 10.32 4.74
CA MET A 12 -15.69 10.36 5.40
C MET A 12 -15.77 9.34 6.54
N ALA A 13 -15.25 8.12 6.37
CA ALA A 13 -15.23 7.11 7.42
C ALA A 13 -14.37 7.54 8.62
N GLU A 14 -13.16 8.06 8.36
CA GLU A 14 -12.26 8.53 9.42
C GLU A 14 -12.82 9.80 10.12
N TYR A 15 -13.49 10.68 9.37
CA TYR A 15 -14.19 11.82 9.97
C TYR A 15 -15.34 11.37 10.88
N ALA A 16 -16.16 10.41 10.44
CA ALA A 16 -17.21 9.83 11.26
C ALA A 16 -16.67 9.26 12.57
N LYS A 17 -15.55 8.53 12.50
CA LYS A 17 -14.86 7.97 13.66
C LYS A 17 -14.39 9.06 14.63
N ALA A 18 -13.81 10.14 14.11
CA ALA A 18 -13.26 11.22 14.91
C ALA A 18 -14.32 12.13 15.53
N SER A 19 -15.38 12.44 14.79
CA SER A 19 -16.42 13.39 15.20
C SER A 19 -17.60 12.74 15.92
N GLY A 20 -17.84 11.43 15.71
CA GLY A 20 -19.06 10.73 16.11
C GLY A 20 -20.26 10.99 15.20
N ASP A 21 -20.11 11.77 14.12
CA ASP A 21 -21.18 12.04 13.16
C ASP A 21 -21.35 10.88 12.17
N MET A 22 -22.26 9.97 12.52
CA MET A 22 -22.53 8.76 11.73
C MET A 22 -23.17 9.03 10.37
N THR A 23 -23.61 10.24 10.07
CA THR A 23 -24.09 10.59 8.73
C THR A 23 -22.98 10.49 7.69
N TYR A 24 -21.72 10.75 8.08
CA TYR A 24 -20.55 10.55 7.22
C TYR A 24 -20.18 9.08 7.05
N ALA A 25 -20.42 8.23 8.05
CA ALA A 25 -20.24 6.79 7.89
C ALA A 25 -21.23 6.22 6.84
N GLN A 26 -22.50 6.68 6.86
CA GLN A 26 -23.46 6.28 5.84
C GLN A 26 -23.07 6.78 4.44
N LYS A 27 -22.63 8.05 4.32
CA LYS A 27 -22.15 8.59 3.03
C LYS A 27 -20.94 7.81 2.50
N ALA A 28 -20.01 7.41 3.38
CA ALA A 28 -18.87 6.58 2.99
C ALA A 28 -19.31 5.22 2.45
N LEU A 29 -20.27 4.57 3.12
CA LEU A 29 -20.83 3.28 2.68
C LEU A 29 -21.58 3.40 1.35
N ASP A 30 -22.40 4.44 1.18
CA ASP A 30 -23.16 4.66 -0.06
C ASP A 30 -22.21 4.89 -1.24
N LEU A 31 -21.18 5.75 -1.05
CA LEU A 31 -20.17 5.97 -2.06
C LEU A 31 -19.38 4.69 -2.38
N PHE A 32 -19.08 3.86 -1.38
CA PHE A 32 -18.42 2.57 -1.60
C PHE A 32 -19.26 1.59 -2.41
N LYS A 33 -20.58 1.55 -2.19
CA LYS A 33 -21.51 0.77 -3.02
C LYS A 33 -21.52 1.25 -4.47
N ASP A 34 -21.46 2.57 -4.70
CA ASP A 34 -21.32 3.12 -6.05
C ASP A 34 -19.94 2.76 -6.67
N ILE A 35 -18.84 2.82 -5.91
CA ILE A 35 -17.51 2.37 -6.38
C ILE A 35 -17.58 0.93 -6.85
N ARG A 36 -18.16 0.00 -6.07
CA ARG A 36 -18.32 -1.41 -6.46
C ARG A 36 -19.12 -1.55 -7.76
N LYS A 37 -20.21 -0.80 -7.88
CA LYS A 37 -21.05 -0.77 -9.09
C LYS A 37 -20.26 -0.30 -10.31
N PHE A 38 -19.45 0.76 -10.17
CA PHE A 38 -18.63 1.30 -11.25
C PHE A 38 -17.57 0.29 -11.70
N VAL A 39 -16.92 -0.35 -10.75
CA VAL A 39 -15.91 -1.39 -11.05
C VAL A 39 -16.53 -2.61 -11.74
N ALA A 40 -17.73 -3.01 -11.33
CA ALA A 40 -18.40 -4.18 -11.87
C ALA A 40 -19.11 -3.94 -13.22
N THR A 41 -19.32 -2.67 -13.63
CA THR A 41 -20.08 -2.34 -14.86
C THR A 41 -19.14 -2.20 -16.06
N PRO A 42 -19.14 -3.13 -17.03
CA PRO A 42 -18.31 -3.01 -18.22
C PRO A 42 -18.54 -1.69 -18.97
N GLY A 43 -17.45 -1.02 -19.33
CA GLY A 43 -17.49 0.24 -20.08
C GLY A 43 -17.92 1.48 -19.28
N TYR A 44 -18.22 1.35 -17.99
CA TYR A 44 -18.55 2.50 -17.14
C TYR A 44 -17.30 3.35 -16.83
N MET A 45 -16.17 2.69 -16.60
CA MET A 45 -14.88 3.36 -16.44
C MET A 45 -14.04 3.21 -17.69
N GLU A 46 -13.28 4.25 -18.02
CA GLU A 46 -12.23 4.15 -19.03
C GLU A 46 -11.24 3.04 -18.63
N PRO A 47 -10.87 2.13 -19.54
CA PRO A 47 -9.93 1.08 -19.25
C PRO A 47 -8.54 1.67 -18.94
N LYS A 48 -7.90 1.16 -17.89
CA LYS A 48 -6.52 1.56 -17.55
C LYS A 48 -5.51 1.19 -18.65
N TYR A 49 -5.80 0.13 -19.37
CA TYR A 49 -4.96 -0.40 -20.44
C TYR A 49 -5.69 -0.34 -21.78
N LEU A 50 -4.93 -0.24 -22.85
CA LEU A 50 -5.50 -0.30 -24.20
C LEU A 50 -6.29 -1.61 -24.36
N PRO A 51 -7.41 -1.60 -25.13
CA PRO A 51 -8.21 -2.80 -25.35
C PRO A 51 -7.42 -3.99 -25.94
N ALA A 52 -6.32 -3.68 -26.66
CA ALA A 52 -5.41 -4.70 -27.20
C ALA A 52 -4.56 -5.39 -26.11
N LEU A 53 -4.36 -4.75 -24.95
CA LEU A 53 -3.66 -5.31 -23.80
C LEU A 53 -4.68 -5.73 -22.75
N GLN A 54 -5.08 -6.99 -22.79
CA GLN A 54 -5.94 -7.55 -21.75
C GLN A 54 -5.16 -7.76 -20.47
N ALA A 55 -5.36 -6.86 -19.49
CA ALA A 55 -4.63 -6.87 -18.23
C ALA A 55 -5.48 -6.32 -17.09
N LYS A 56 -5.15 -6.74 -15.86
CA LYS A 56 -5.68 -6.17 -14.63
C LYS A 56 -4.55 -5.65 -13.74
N GLY A 57 -4.83 -4.62 -12.96
CA GLY A 57 -3.85 -3.93 -12.11
C GLY A 57 -4.06 -4.23 -10.65
N HIS A 58 -2.96 -4.41 -9.92
CA HIS A 58 -2.90 -4.67 -8.49
C HIS A 58 -3.47 -3.50 -7.64
N SER A 59 -3.20 -2.26 -8.04
CA SER A 59 -3.58 -1.07 -7.28
C SER A 59 -5.07 -0.95 -6.95
N LEU A 60 -5.94 -1.46 -7.85
CA LEU A 60 -7.39 -1.48 -7.59
C LEU A 60 -7.76 -2.45 -6.46
N VAL A 61 -7.16 -3.64 -6.48
CA VAL A 61 -7.39 -4.67 -5.45
C VAL A 61 -6.96 -4.14 -4.09
N MET A 62 -5.77 -3.54 -4.03
CA MET A 62 -5.20 -2.95 -2.82
C MET A 62 -6.09 -1.85 -2.22
N ILE A 63 -6.51 -0.85 -3.03
CA ILE A 63 -7.31 0.27 -2.52
C ILE A 63 -8.69 -0.18 -2.00
N LEU A 64 -9.29 -1.19 -2.63
CA LEU A 64 -10.59 -1.69 -2.20
C LEU A 64 -10.52 -2.40 -0.84
N ILE A 65 -9.44 -3.12 -0.53
CA ILE A 65 -9.21 -3.71 0.80
C ILE A 65 -9.20 -2.59 1.85
N ASN A 66 -8.36 -1.58 1.64
CA ASN A 66 -8.23 -0.49 2.60
C ASN A 66 -9.53 0.30 2.76
N THR A 67 -10.18 0.67 1.66
CA THR A 67 -11.44 1.45 1.70
C THR A 67 -12.52 0.70 2.48
N ALA A 68 -12.75 -0.57 2.17
CA ALA A 68 -13.74 -1.38 2.86
C ALA A 68 -13.40 -1.54 4.36
N SER A 69 -12.13 -1.79 4.70
CA SER A 69 -11.66 -1.91 6.08
C SER A 69 -11.88 -0.61 6.88
N ARG A 70 -11.58 0.57 6.28
CA ARG A 70 -11.80 1.87 6.98
C ARG A 70 -13.29 2.11 7.25
N ILE A 71 -14.16 1.83 6.29
CA ILE A 71 -15.62 2.01 6.46
C ILE A 71 -16.14 1.01 7.50
N ARG A 72 -15.72 -0.26 7.45
CA ARG A 72 -16.13 -1.29 8.42
C ARG A 72 -15.82 -0.91 9.88
N ASN A 73 -14.78 -0.13 10.11
CA ASN A 73 -14.44 0.33 11.46
C ASN A 73 -15.47 1.30 12.08
N VAL A 74 -16.41 1.83 11.29
CA VAL A 74 -17.40 2.81 11.75
C VAL A 74 -18.83 2.38 11.50
N ILE A 75 -19.09 1.56 10.46
CA ILE A 75 -20.44 1.07 10.13
C ILE A 75 -20.36 -0.36 9.63
N SER A 76 -21.32 -1.21 10.02
CA SER A 76 -21.37 -2.61 9.61
C SER A 76 -22.28 -2.77 8.39
N ASP A 77 -21.77 -3.40 7.33
CA ASP A 77 -22.54 -3.85 6.17
C ASP A 77 -21.81 -5.04 5.54
N PRO A 78 -22.50 -6.15 5.21
CA PRO A 78 -21.88 -7.35 4.65
C PRO A 78 -21.05 -7.11 3.39
N VAL A 79 -21.40 -6.09 2.60
CA VAL A 79 -20.71 -5.72 1.35
C VAL A 79 -19.22 -5.41 1.58
N LEU A 80 -18.84 -4.98 2.79
CA LEU A 80 -17.48 -4.61 3.14
C LEU A 80 -16.61 -5.84 3.30
N ASP A 81 -17.09 -6.84 4.05
CA ASP A 81 -16.38 -8.11 4.22
C ASP A 81 -16.36 -8.93 2.91
N GLU A 82 -17.43 -8.90 2.13
CA GLU A 82 -17.46 -9.48 0.79
C GLU A 82 -16.35 -8.91 -0.08
N GLN A 83 -16.23 -7.58 -0.15
CA GLN A 83 -15.20 -6.94 -0.97
C GLN A 83 -13.79 -7.26 -0.48
N ILE A 84 -13.55 -7.25 0.83
CA ILE A 84 -12.24 -7.61 1.37
C ILE A 84 -11.88 -9.05 0.97
N ASN A 85 -12.82 -10.00 1.10
CA ASN A 85 -12.58 -11.40 0.74
C ASN A 85 -12.33 -11.57 -0.78
N GLU A 86 -13.12 -10.92 -1.63
CA GLU A 86 -12.92 -10.91 -3.08
C GLU A 86 -11.54 -10.37 -3.46
N SER A 87 -11.13 -9.27 -2.83
CA SER A 87 -9.85 -8.64 -3.08
C SER A 87 -8.68 -9.52 -2.61
N ILE A 88 -8.74 -10.10 -1.41
CA ILE A 88 -7.72 -11.04 -0.91
C ILE A 88 -7.59 -12.25 -1.85
N ALA A 89 -8.70 -12.81 -2.29
CA ALA A 89 -8.67 -13.92 -3.24
C ALA A 89 -8.01 -13.53 -4.57
N SER A 90 -8.29 -12.31 -5.06
CA SER A 90 -7.72 -11.79 -6.32
C SER A 90 -6.22 -11.50 -6.23
N LEU A 91 -5.66 -11.24 -5.04
CA LEU A 91 -4.22 -11.01 -4.88
C LEU A 91 -3.36 -12.20 -5.30
N LYS A 92 -3.89 -13.42 -5.22
CA LYS A 92 -3.18 -14.64 -5.64
C LYS A 92 -2.76 -14.58 -7.12
N ASP A 93 -3.51 -13.88 -7.96
CA ASP A 93 -3.18 -13.72 -9.37
C ASP A 93 -1.92 -12.88 -9.60
N PHE A 94 -1.65 -11.93 -8.71
CA PHE A 94 -0.50 -11.02 -8.80
C PHE A 94 0.76 -11.58 -8.13
N MET A 95 0.62 -12.54 -7.21
CA MET A 95 1.75 -13.20 -6.56
C MET A 95 2.43 -14.15 -7.55
N LYS A 96 3.74 -13.97 -7.75
CA LYS A 96 4.57 -14.77 -8.64
C LYS A 96 5.73 -15.39 -7.86
N PRO A 97 5.53 -16.60 -7.30
CA PRO A 97 6.56 -17.28 -6.50
C PRO A 97 7.87 -17.51 -7.27
N GLU A 98 7.78 -17.71 -8.58
CA GLU A 98 8.94 -17.89 -9.46
C GLU A 98 9.87 -16.67 -9.53
N PHE A 99 9.35 -15.49 -9.19
CA PHE A 99 10.10 -14.23 -9.10
C PHE A 99 10.20 -13.72 -7.66
N GLU A 100 9.58 -14.42 -6.71
CA GLU A 100 9.42 -13.92 -5.33
C GLU A 100 8.88 -12.48 -5.31
N ALA A 101 7.78 -12.24 -6.04
CA ALA A 101 7.27 -10.90 -6.28
C ALA A 101 5.74 -10.83 -6.32
N LEU A 102 5.21 -9.65 -5.95
CA LEU A 102 3.85 -9.22 -6.24
C LEU A 102 3.93 -8.21 -7.40
N LEU A 103 3.34 -8.55 -8.55
CA LEU A 103 3.43 -7.72 -9.74
C LEU A 103 2.34 -6.65 -9.80
N GLU A 104 2.65 -5.50 -10.42
CA GLU A 104 1.68 -4.40 -10.62
C GLU A 104 0.61 -4.73 -11.67
N MET A 105 0.89 -5.65 -12.58
CA MET A 105 0.00 -5.99 -13.68
C MET A 105 0.12 -7.46 -14.07
N VAL A 106 -1.03 -8.09 -14.32
CA VAL A 106 -1.12 -9.47 -14.83
C VAL A 106 -2.23 -9.58 -15.87
N GLY A 107 -2.28 -10.67 -16.61
CA GLY A 107 -3.40 -11.00 -17.50
C GLY A 107 -4.72 -11.19 -16.75
N PRO A 108 -5.85 -11.29 -17.47
CA PRO A 108 -7.19 -11.38 -16.85
C PRO A 108 -7.35 -12.55 -15.88
N ASN A 109 -6.68 -13.68 -16.13
CA ASN A 109 -6.73 -14.86 -15.27
C ASN A 109 -5.43 -15.03 -14.44
N GLY A 110 -4.66 -13.96 -14.25
CA GLY A 110 -3.42 -14.00 -13.50
C GLY A 110 -2.19 -14.40 -14.33
N GLU A 111 -2.26 -14.44 -15.65
CA GLU A 111 -1.12 -14.81 -16.50
C GLU A 111 0.01 -13.80 -16.38
N PHE A 112 1.25 -14.27 -16.33
CA PHE A 112 2.41 -13.42 -16.42
C PHE A 112 2.51 -12.78 -17.82
N ILE A 113 2.63 -11.46 -17.87
CA ILE A 113 2.79 -10.71 -19.12
C ILE A 113 4.25 -10.29 -19.23
N ASP A 114 5.02 -10.94 -20.10
CA ASP A 114 6.45 -10.65 -20.30
C ASP A 114 6.65 -9.38 -21.14
N THR A 115 6.25 -8.26 -20.59
CA THR A 115 6.48 -6.92 -21.13
C THR A 115 7.08 -6.02 -20.05
N ILE A 116 7.62 -4.86 -20.42
CA ILE A 116 8.21 -3.93 -19.47
C ILE A 116 7.25 -3.53 -18.34
N ASN A 117 5.95 -3.41 -18.64
CA ASN A 117 4.93 -3.10 -17.65
C ASN A 117 4.47 -4.34 -16.85
N GLY A 118 4.41 -5.51 -17.48
CA GLY A 118 4.00 -6.77 -16.83
C GLY A 118 5.06 -7.34 -15.89
N ARG A 119 6.32 -6.91 -16.03
CA ARG A 119 7.42 -7.28 -15.13
C ARG A 119 7.60 -6.30 -13.96
N LEU A 120 6.80 -5.22 -13.92
CA LEU A 120 6.97 -4.15 -12.95
C LEU A 120 6.58 -4.60 -11.55
N ILE A 121 7.49 -4.35 -10.61
CA ILE A 121 7.27 -4.41 -9.16
C ILE A 121 7.30 -2.98 -8.63
N ASN A 122 6.30 -2.61 -7.85
CA ASN A 122 6.33 -1.41 -7.01
C ASN A 122 6.48 -1.85 -5.55
N PRO A 123 7.68 -1.85 -4.99
CA PRO A 123 7.90 -2.32 -3.62
C PRO A 123 7.04 -1.59 -2.60
N GLY A 124 6.79 -0.29 -2.80
CA GLY A 124 5.91 0.50 -1.92
C GLY A 124 4.47 -0.02 -1.89
N HIS A 125 3.85 -0.26 -3.06
CA HIS A 125 2.50 -0.84 -3.14
C HIS A 125 2.44 -2.26 -2.55
N CYS A 126 3.47 -3.06 -2.80
CA CYS A 126 3.54 -4.42 -2.26
C CYS A 126 3.62 -4.41 -0.73
N ILE A 127 4.47 -3.53 -0.16
CA ILE A 127 4.59 -3.33 1.28
C ILE A 127 3.28 -2.78 1.88
N GLU A 128 2.63 -1.83 1.21
CA GLU A 128 1.34 -1.29 1.64
C GLU A 128 0.27 -2.38 1.64
N THR A 129 0.22 -3.21 0.61
CA THR A 129 -0.67 -4.38 0.57
C THR A 129 -0.39 -5.34 1.73
N ALA A 130 0.87 -5.63 2.02
CA ALA A 130 1.24 -6.54 3.09
C ALA A 130 0.69 -6.08 4.44
N TRP A 131 0.81 -4.80 4.79
CA TRP A 131 0.28 -4.35 6.06
C TRP A 131 -1.25 -4.20 6.06
N PHE A 132 -1.91 -3.95 4.91
CA PHE A 132 -3.37 -4.04 4.83
C PHE A 132 -3.86 -5.45 5.17
N LEU A 133 -3.14 -6.47 4.67
CA LEU A 133 -3.45 -7.87 5.00
C LEU A 133 -3.13 -8.21 6.45
N LEU A 134 -2.05 -7.69 7.03
CA LEU A 134 -1.72 -7.90 8.44
C LEU A 134 -2.75 -7.24 9.36
N GLU A 135 -3.22 -6.04 9.03
CA GLU A 135 -4.30 -5.39 9.76
C GLU A 135 -5.60 -6.20 9.67
N GLU A 136 -5.91 -6.75 8.51
CA GLU A 136 -7.06 -7.64 8.33
C GLU A 136 -6.90 -8.97 9.07
N ALA A 137 -5.69 -9.57 9.03
CA ALA A 137 -5.39 -10.77 9.80
C ALA A 137 -5.56 -10.54 11.31
N LYS A 138 -5.10 -9.38 11.81
CA LYS A 138 -5.31 -8.95 13.20
C LYS A 138 -6.80 -8.80 13.52
N HIS A 139 -7.59 -8.18 12.65
CA HIS A 139 -9.04 -8.06 12.79
C HIS A 139 -9.73 -9.44 12.89
N ARG A 140 -9.21 -10.45 12.19
CA ARG A 140 -9.67 -11.87 12.23
C ARG A 140 -9.03 -12.69 13.35
N GLY A 141 -8.42 -12.05 14.36
CA GLY A 141 -7.77 -12.75 15.46
C GLY A 141 -6.44 -13.42 15.06
N TRP A 142 -5.70 -12.78 14.20
CA TRP A 142 -4.44 -13.26 13.61
C TRP A 142 -4.64 -14.55 12.80
N ASP A 143 -5.54 -14.49 11.82
CA ASP A 143 -5.74 -15.58 10.87
C ASP A 143 -4.40 -16.04 10.28
N LYS A 144 -4.07 -17.32 10.45
CA LYS A 144 -2.74 -17.87 10.15
C LYS A 144 -2.40 -17.85 8.66
N GLU A 145 -3.37 -18.18 7.82
CA GLU A 145 -3.14 -18.24 6.37
C GLU A 145 -2.94 -16.82 5.80
N LEU A 146 -3.78 -15.89 6.21
CA LEU A 146 -3.70 -14.50 5.80
C LEU A 146 -2.42 -13.84 6.33
N THR A 147 -2.04 -14.12 7.59
CA THR A 147 -0.78 -13.64 8.17
C THR A 147 0.42 -14.16 7.36
N ALA A 148 0.45 -15.45 7.05
CA ALA A 148 1.54 -16.04 6.28
C ALA A 148 1.64 -15.44 4.87
N GLN A 149 0.51 -15.21 4.19
CA GLN A 149 0.46 -14.55 2.89
C GLN A 149 1.00 -13.12 2.96
N ALA A 150 0.59 -12.36 3.96
CA ALA A 150 1.03 -10.99 4.16
C ALA A 150 2.54 -10.89 4.42
N LEU A 151 3.06 -11.74 5.29
CA LEU A 151 4.49 -11.81 5.60
C LEU A 151 5.32 -12.22 4.38
N GLN A 152 4.82 -13.17 3.57
CA GLN A 152 5.49 -13.56 2.33
C GLN A 152 5.59 -12.38 1.35
N ILE A 153 4.51 -11.61 1.18
CA ILE A 153 4.52 -10.41 0.34
C ILE A 153 5.51 -9.38 0.90
N LEU A 154 5.53 -9.15 2.21
CA LEU A 154 6.45 -8.21 2.84
C LEU A 154 7.91 -8.62 2.67
N ASP A 155 8.22 -9.89 2.89
CA ASP A 155 9.58 -10.43 2.75
C ASP A 155 10.09 -10.26 1.32
N TRP A 156 9.31 -10.65 0.32
CA TRP A 156 9.64 -10.45 -1.09
C TRP A 156 9.84 -8.96 -1.42
N SER A 157 8.92 -8.12 -0.92
CA SER A 157 8.94 -6.68 -1.21
C SER A 157 10.13 -5.98 -0.58
N TRP A 158 10.57 -6.44 0.58
CA TRP A 158 11.78 -5.93 1.23
C TRP A 158 13.02 -6.27 0.41
N GLU A 159 13.17 -7.51 -0.04
CA GLU A 159 14.32 -7.93 -0.85
C GLU A 159 14.38 -7.18 -2.20
N TRP A 160 13.25 -6.92 -2.83
CA TRP A 160 13.18 -6.14 -4.06
C TRP A 160 13.37 -4.64 -3.83
N GLY A 161 12.88 -4.11 -2.74
CA GLY A 161 12.78 -2.67 -2.50
C GLY A 161 13.95 -2.07 -1.74
N TRP A 162 14.51 -2.78 -0.75
CA TRP A 162 15.59 -2.24 0.08
C TRP A 162 16.87 -2.02 -0.72
N ASP A 163 17.35 -0.77 -0.77
CA ASP A 163 18.62 -0.46 -1.44
C ASP A 163 19.79 -0.83 -0.54
N LYS A 164 20.49 -1.94 -0.87
CA LYS A 164 21.63 -2.45 -0.09
C LYS A 164 22.84 -1.50 -0.10
N GLN A 165 22.90 -0.54 -1.04
CA GLN A 165 24.00 0.41 -1.15
C GLN A 165 23.74 1.72 -0.39
N TYR A 166 22.54 2.28 -0.53
CA TYR A 166 22.20 3.60 0.00
C TYR A 166 21.10 3.59 1.07
N GLY A 167 20.49 2.45 1.31
CA GLY A 167 19.31 2.35 2.19
C GLY A 167 18.03 2.90 1.56
N GLY A 168 16.92 2.74 2.27
CA GLY A 168 15.60 3.15 1.83
C GLY A 168 14.97 2.26 0.75
N ILE A 169 13.65 2.39 0.59
CA ILE A 169 12.89 1.62 -0.40
C ILE A 169 12.92 2.32 -1.75
N ILE A 170 13.33 1.61 -2.78
CA ILE A 170 13.37 2.05 -4.18
C ILE A 170 11.94 2.08 -4.78
N ASN A 171 11.71 2.98 -5.73
CA ASN A 171 10.39 3.21 -6.32
C ASN A 171 9.91 2.04 -7.18
N PHE A 172 10.71 1.59 -8.16
CA PHE A 172 10.34 0.49 -9.06
C PHE A 172 11.47 -0.51 -9.31
N ARG A 173 11.08 -1.77 -9.56
CA ARG A 173 11.97 -2.86 -10.00
C ARG A 173 11.33 -3.63 -11.17
N ASP A 174 12.13 -4.36 -11.90
CA ASP A 174 11.70 -5.34 -12.89
C ASP A 174 11.99 -6.74 -12.36
N CYS A 175 11.01 -7.65 -12.38
CA CYS A 175 11.15 -8.99 -11.80
C CYS A 175 12.22 -9.87 -12.47
N ARG A 176 12.74 -9.45 -13.61
CA ARG A 176 13.92 -10.07 -14.28
C ARG A 176 15.20 -9.26 -14.13
N ASN A 177 15.22 -8.26 -13.22
CA ASN A 177 16.36 -7.35 -13.03
C ASN A 177 16.77 -6.56 -14.29
N LEU A 178 15.81 -6.31 -15.18
CA LEU A 178 15.98 -5.41 -16.31
C LEU A 178 15.65 -3.98 -15.87
N PRO A 179 16.15 -2.94 -16.58
CA PRO A 179 15.76 -1.56 -16.27
C PRO A 179 14.25 -1.35 -16.50
N PRO A 180 13.48 -0.87 -15.51
CA PRO A 180 12.12 -0.37 -15.72
C PRO A 180 12.12 0.85 -16.66
N GLN A 181 10.97 1.15 -17.24
CA GLN A 181 10.83 2.30 -18.16
C GLN A 181 10.79 3.65 -17.43
N ASP A 182 10.40 3.67 -16.16
CA ASP A 182 10.22 4.89 -15.39
C ASP A 182 11.57 5.52 -15.04
N TYR A 183 11.75 6.80 -15.36
CA TYR A 183 12.97 7.55 -15.04
C TYR A 183 13.21 7.74 -13.54
N SER A 184 12.17 7.62 -12.72
CA SER A 184 12.24 7.68 -11.26
C SER A 184 12.44 6.31 -10.61
N GLN A 185 12.75 5.27 -11.37
CA GLN A 185 12.77 3.88 -10.92
C GLN A 185 13.61 3.63 -9.67
N ASP A 186 14.77 4.28 -9.56
CA ASP A 186 15.70 4.12 -8.45
C ASP A 186 15.62 5.22 -7.39
N MET A 187 14.75 6.19 -7.57
CA MET A 187 14.51 7.26 -6.61
C MET A 187 13.86 6.73 -5.31
N LYS A 188 13.95 7.54 -4.28
CA LYS A 188 13.28 7.29 -2.99
C LYS A 188 12.14 8.29 -2.82
N PHE A 189 10.91 7.77 -2.79
CA PHE A 189 9.72 8.58 -2.52
C PHE A 189 9.37 8.48 -1.03
N TRP A 190 8.68 9.48 -0.49
CA TRP A 190 8.29 9.56 0.92
C TRP A 190 7.38 8.40 1.34
N TRP A 191 6.39 8.08 0.49
CA TRP A 191 5.32 7.15 0.83
C TRP A 191 5.77 5.67 0.95
N PRO A 192 6.64 5.10 0.11
CA PRO A 192 7.11 3.74 0.34
C PRO A 192 7.83 3.56 1.66
N GLN A 193 8.54 4.60 2.11
CA GLN A 193 9.24 4.57 3.40
C GLN A 193 8.23 4.55 4.55
N THR A 194 7.19 5.42 4.49
CA THR A 194 6.15 5.46 5.53
C THR A 194 5.37 4.15 5.60
N GLU A 195 5.07 3.53 4.45
CA GLU A 195 4.39 2.25 4.41
C GLU A 195 5.26 1.12 5.00
N ALA A 196 6.57 1.13 4.73
CA ALA A 196 7.50 0.16 5.29
C ALA A 196 7.64 0.29 6.82
N ILE A 197 7.59 1.51 7.36
CA ILE A 197 7.58 1.75 8.81
C ILE A 197 6.35 1.11 9.45
N ILE A 198 5.17 1.25 8.86
CA ILE A 198 3.93 0.62 9.35
C ILE A 198 4.01 -0.90 9.22
N ALA A 199 4.38 -1.41 8.04
CA ALA A 199 4.39 -2.83 7.72
C ALA A 199 5.29 -3.64 8.66
N THR A 200 6.48 -3.13 8.95
CA THR A 200 7.45 -3.79 9.83
C THR A 200 6.98 -3.88 11.28
N LEU A 201 6.26 -2.87 11.78
CA LEU A 201 5.63 -2.93 13.11
C LEU A 201 4.50 -3.98 13.17
N TYR A 202 3.60 -4.01 12.18
CA TYR A 202 2.57 -5.04 12.11
C TYR A 202 3.16 -6.46 12.01
N ALA A 203 4.22 -6.63 11.22
CA ALA A 203 4.87 -7.92 11.07
C ALA A 203 5.55 -8.37 12.38
N TYR A 204 6.18 -7.45 13.11
CA TYR A 204 6.72 -7.72 14.44
C TYR A 204 5.61 -8.08 15.44
N GLU A 205 4.51 -7.34 15.46
CA GLU A 205 3.36 -7.64 16.32
C GLU A 205 2.77 -9.03 16.03
N ALA A 206 2.68 -9.40 14.76
CA ALA A 206 2.12 -10.69 14.34
C ALA A 206 3.01 -11.88 14.71
N THR A 207 4.33 -11.70 14.78
CA THR A 207 5.29 -12.82 14.84
C THR A 207 6.19 -12.83 16.06
N GLY A 208 6.51 -11.65 16.60
CA GLY A 208 7.60 -11.48 17.57
C GLY A 208 9.00 -11.72 16.99
N ASP A 209 9.15 -11.82 15.65
CA ASP A 209 10.44 -12.08 15.01
C ASP A 209 11.26 -10.79 14.91
N ASP A 210 12.42 -10.78 15.57
CA ASP A 210 13.36 -9.66 15.60
C ASP A 210 13.81 -9.17 14.21
N LYS A 211 13.69 -9.99 13.17
CA LYS A 211 13.93 -9.59 11.79
C LYS A 211 13.15 -8.32 11.44
N TYR A 212 11.86 -8.28 11.78
CA TYR A 212 11.00 -7.15 11.45
C TYR A 212 11.30 -5.92 12.31
N LEU A 213 11.76 -6.13 13.55
CA LEU A 213 12.23 -5.02 14.40
C LEU A 213 13.54 -4.42 13.87
N ILE A 214 14.45 -5.25 13.37
CA ILE A 214 15.68 -4.80 12.69
C ILE A 214 15.32 -3.99 11.43
N TRP A 215 14.41 -4.47 10.61
CA TRP A 215 13.94 -3.76 9.41
C TRP A 215 13.25 -2.45 9.78
N HIS A 216 12.43 -2.46 10.82
CA HIS A 216 11.78 -1.25 11.33
C HIS A 216 12.80 -0.19 11.73
N LYS A 217 13.84 -0.59 12.45
CA LYS A 217 14.91 0.32 12.84
C LYS A 217 15.64 0.88 11.61
N GLN A 218 16.02 0.02 10.67
CA GLN A 218 16.72 0.43 9.45
C GLN A 218 15.91 1.44 8.64
N ILE A 219 14.63 1.15 8.37
CA ILE A 219 13.80 2.05 7.57
C ILE A 219 13.48 3.35 8.30
N SER A 220 13.25 3.31 9.61
CA SER A 220 12.96 4.51 10.42
C SER A 220 14.18 5.43 10.49
N GLU A 221 15.34 4.89 10.86
CA GLU A 221 16.58 5.68 10.94
C GLU A 221 16.92 6.33 9.59
N TRP A 222 16.82 5.56 8.50
CA TRP A 222 17.08 6.08 7.17
C TRP A 222 16.08 7.18 6.78
N THR A 223 14.80 6.94 6.99
CA THR A 223 13.73 7.87 6.61
C THR A 223 13.82 9.19 7.34
N TYR A 224 13.98 9.13 8.66
CA TYR A 224 14.08 10.34 9.49
C TYR A 224 15.38 11.11 9.29
N ALA A 225 16.43 10.48 8.76
CA ALA A 225 17.68 11.16 8.42
C ALA A 225 17.61 11.93 7.08
N HIS A 226 16.70 11.57 6.15
CA HIS A 226 16.75 12.09 4.79
C HIS A 226 15.53 12.92 4.38
N PHE A 227 14.32 12.59 4.85
CA PHE A 227 13.10 13.26 4.41
C PHE A 227 12.72 14.55 5.14
N PRO A 228 12.81 14.63 6.48
CA PRO A 228 12.40 15.84 7.19
C PRO A 228 13.26 17.05 6.83
N ASP A 229 12.61 18.20 6.60
CA ASP A 229 13.29 19.48 6.52
C ASP A 229 13.37 20.10 7.93
N SER A 230 14.59 20.16 8.46
CA SER A 230 14.84 20.69 9.82
C SER A 230 14.67 22.20 9.94
N GLU A 231 14.70 22.95 8.83
CA GLU A 231 14.60 24.42 8.85
C GLU A 231 13.14 24.88 8.74
N CYS A 232 12.40 24.33 7.76
CA CYS A 232 11.06 24.80 7.45
C CYS A 232 9.95 23.80 7.82
N GLY A 233 10.31 22.66 8.40
CA GLY A 233 9.36 21.60 8.71
C GLY A 233 8.84 20.86 7.48
N GLU A 234 7.98 19.87 7.71
CA GLU A 234 7.46 18.94 6.72
C GLU A 234 8.56 18.08 6.07
N TRP A 235 8.20 17.13 5.25
CA TRP A 235 9.10 16.21 4.56
C TRP A 235 9.20 16.55 3.07
N TYR A 236 10.41 16.42 2.51
CA TYR A 236 10.56 16.36 1.06
C TYR A 236 9.78 15.15 0.50
N GLY A 237 9.36 15.24 -0.75
CA GLY A 237 8.62 14.14 -1.37
C GLY A 237 9.50 13.16 -2.13
N TYR A 238 10.58 13.67 -2.71
CA TYR A 238 11.35 12.96 -3.73
C TYR A 238 12.84 13.16 -3.52
N LEU A 239 13.55 12.06 -3.29
CA LEU A 239 14.99 12.03 -3.15
C LEU A 239 15.61 11.25 -4.31
N HIS A 240 16.83 11.62 -4.68
CA HIS A 240 17.67 10.77 -5.50
C HIS A 240 17.97 9.43 -4.79
N ARG A 241 18.52 8.48 -5.51
CA ARG A 241 18.85 7.17 -4.96
C ARG A 241 19.76 7.23 -3.74
N ASP A 242 20.71 8.16 -3.71
CA ASP A 242 21.66 8.38 -2.61
C ASP A 242 21.08 9.11 -1.39
N GLY A 243 19.81 9.51 -1.43
CA GLY A 243 19.13 10.22 -0.36
C GLY A 243 19.23 11.76 -0.44
N THR A 244 19.90 12.32 -1.45
CA THR A 244 19.91 13.77 -1.67
C THR A 244 18.56 14.25 -2.22
N VAL A 245 18.17 15.50 -1.89
CA VAL A 245 16.88 16.06 -2.31
C VAL A 245 16.84 16.25 -3.83
N ALA A 246 15.94 15.55 -4.50
CA ALA A 246 15.73 15.66 -5.93
C ALA A 246 14.78 16.79 -6.29
N GLN A 247 13.78 17.09 -5.43
CA GLN A 247 12.82 18.14 -5.63
C GLN A 247 12.53 18.84 -4.28
N PRO A 248 12.72 20.14 -4.17
CA PRO A 248 12.53 20.88 -2.93
C PRO A 248 11.06 21.10 -2.56
N ALA A 249 10.12 20.92 -3.49
CA ALA A 249 8.70 21.06 -3.20
C ALA A 249 8.21 19.97 -2.26
N LYS A 250 7.52 20.37 -1.18
CA LYS A 250 7.02 19.49 -0.11
C LYS A 250 5.58 19.01 -0.33
N GLY A 251 4.89 19.55 -1.31
CA GLY A 251 3.55 19.16 -1.71
C GLY A 251 3.35 19.29 -3.21
N ASN A 252 2.55 18.40 -3.78
CA ASN A 252 2.14 18.43 -5.18
C ASN A 252 0.85 17.61 -5.36
N ILE A 253 0.45 17.35 -6.61
CA ILE A 253 -0.78 16.58 -6.92
C ILE A 253 -0.79 15.16 -6.30
N PHE A 254 0.38 14.58 -6.00
CA PHE A 254 0.49 13.23 -5.42
C PHE A 254 0.82 13.25 -3.93
N LYS A 255 1.64 14.22 -3.47
CA LYS A 255 2.04 14.35 -2.08
C LYS A 255 1.14 15.34 -1.35
N GLY A 256 0.17 14.79 -0.61
CA GLY A 256 -0.69 15.49 0.33
C GLY A 256 -0.54 14.95 1.76
N PRO A 257 -1.38 15.40 2.70
CA PRO A 257 -1.32 15.02 4.12
C PRO A 257 -2.01 13.65 4.36
N PHE A 258 -1.54 12.61 3.68
CA PHE A 258 -2.12 11.26 3.78
C PHE A 258 -1.13 10.25 4.38
N HIS A 259 -0.05 9.90 3.69
CA HIS A 259 0.87 8.83 4.11
C HIS A 259 1.60 9.15 5.42
N ILE A 260 2.13 10.37 5.58
CA ILE A 260 2.89 10.76 6.77
C ILE A 260 2.00 10.76 8.02
N PRO A 261 0.84 11.46 8.06
CA PRO A 261 -0.05 11.40 9.22
C PRO A 261 -0.56 9.99 9.52
N ARG A 262 -0.88 9.20 8.49
CA ARG A 262 -1.29 7.80 8.65
C ARG A 262 -0.19 6.98 9.33
N MET A 263 1.05 7.10 8.86
CA MET A 263 2.20 6.41 9.45
C MET A 263 2.38 6.82 10.91
N MET A 264 2.34 8.10 11.23
CA MET A 264 2.52 8.58 12.61
C MET A 264 1.45 8.03 13.55
N ILE A 265 0.17 8.07 13.16
CA ILE A 265 -0.95 7.57 13.97
C ILE A 265 -0.85 6.05 14.13
N LYS A 266 -0.66 5.31 13.03
CA LYS A 266 -0.57 3.85 13.05
C LYS A 266 0.63 3.37 13.88
N SER A 267 1.80 3.97 13.70
CA SER A 267 2.99 3.61 14.46
C SER A 267 2.83 3.93 15.95
N TYR A 268 2.22 5.06 16.29
CA TYR A 268 1.93 5.39 17.68
C TYR A 268 1.01 4.34 18.33
N ASP A 269 -0.08 3.97 17.66
CA ASP A 269 -1.03 2.99 18.18
C ASP A 269 -0.38 1.61 18.35
N LEU A 270 0.37 1.15 17.34
CA LEU A 270 1.09 -0.14 17.39
C LEU A 270 2.17 -0.16 18.49
N CYS A 271 2.99 0.88 18.60
CA CYS A 271 3.99 0.97 19.67
C CYS A 271 3.34 0.94 21.06
N LYS A 272 2.20 1.61 21.23
CA LYS A 272 1.46 1.61 22.50
C LYS A 272 0.89 0.22 22.83
N GLU A 273 0.52 -0.56 21.84
CA GLU A 273 0.06 -1.95 22.03
C GLU A 273 1.22 -2.89 22.36
N LEU A 274 2.36 -2.76 21.67
CA LEU A 274 3.56 -3.57 21.89
C LEU A 274 4.26 -3.31 23.22
N THR A 275 3.98 -2.19 23.89
CA THR A 275 4.60 -1.81 25.18
C THR A 275 3.72 -2.06 26.40
N LYS A 276 2.54 -2.64 26.22
CA LYS A 276 1.65 -3.10 27.30
C LYS A 276 2.03 -4.47 27.81
#